data_e0655e70cd75ab3c2aed62e67692642d
#
_entry.id   e0655e70cd75ab3c2aed62e67692642d
#
_cell.length_a   1.000
_cell.length_b   1.000
_cell.length_c   1.000
_cell.angle_alpha   90.00
_cell.angle_beta   90.00
_cell.angle_gamma   90.00
#
_symmetry.space_group_name_H-M   'P 1'
#
loop_
_entity.id
_entity.type
_entity.pdbx_description
1 polymer ?
#
loop_
_entity_poly.entity_id
_entity_poly.type
_entity_poly.pdbx_seq_one_letter_code
_entity_poly.pdbx_strand_id
1 'polypeptide(L)'
;MKQWEIYLFPFEEEKPHPAVIISNEERCLNDDLEYVNALICTSMKLNREEKKNEVILNGEDGLDWKTAVRCDVIYLLPKAGFQHLRGKVTAARRIAIARKIGETLRLRMD
;
A
#
# COMPACT_ATOMS: atom_id res chain seq x y z
N MET A 1 8.39 -5.21 10.37
CA MET A 1 7.60 -4.91 9.16
C MET A 1 6.93 -6.19 8.66
N LYS A 2 5.67 -6.11 8.31
CA LYS A 2 4.90 -7.26 7.82
C LYS A 2 4.06 -6.87 6.62
N GLN A 3 3.74 -7.83 5.77
CA GLN A 3 2.81 -7.66 4.67
C GLN A 3 1.47 -7.10 5.17
N TRP A 4 0.90 -6.17 4.42
CA TRP A 4 -0.36 -5.47 4.69
C TRP A 4 -0.31 -4.40 5.79
N GLU A 5 0.83 -4.20 6.42
CA GLU A 5 1.01 -3.06 7.31
C GLU A 5 1.09 -1.77 6.51
N ILE A 6 0.59 -0.69 7.12
CA ILE A 6 0.54 0.65 6.51
C ILE A 6 1.49 1.56 7.29
N TYR A 7 2.48 2.08 6.59
CA TYR A 7 3.46 3.02 7.14
C TYR A 7 3.40 4.34 6.38
N LEU A 8 4.00 5.38 6.94
CA LEU A 8 4.27 6.61 6.21
C LEU A 8 5.59 6.46 5.47
N PHE A 9 5.64 6.98 4.24
CA PHE A 9 6.85 7.02 3.44
C PHE A 9 6.99 8.39 2.75
N PRO A 10 8.19 9.01 2.79
CA PRO A 10 8.40 10.33 2.20
C PRO A 10 8.62 10.27 0.68
N PHE A 11 7.55 10.03 -0.07
CA PHE A 11 7.61 9.99 -1.54
C PHE A 11 8.01 11.33 -2.16
N GLU A 12 7.60 12.41 -1.51
CA GLU A 12 7.91 13.78 -1.90
C GLU A 12 8.52 14.50 -0.72
N GLU A 13 9.35 15.49 -0.98
CA GLU A 13 10.11 16.19 0.05
C GLU A 13 9.27 16.80 1.16
N GLU A 14 8.03 17.16 0.88
CA GLU A 14 7.22 17.93 1.82
C GLU A 14 6.20 17.13 2.64
N LYS A 15 5.72 16.00 2.13
CA LYS A 15 4.67 15.25 2.84
C LYS A 15 4.84 13.74 2.69
N PRO A 16 4.95 13.02 3.80
CA PRO A 16 4.88 11.57 3.73
C PRO A 16 3.47 11.12 3.36
N HIS A 17 3.39 10.08 2.57
CA HIS A 17 2.13 9.43 2.20
C HIS A 17 2.04 8.06 2.86
N PRO A 18 0.85 7.59 3.21
CA PRO A 18 0.69 6.21 3.62
C PRO A 18 1.08 5.28 2.49
N ALA A 19 1.70 4.17 2.85
CA ALA A 19 2.10 3.13 1.91
C ALA A 19 1.78 1.76 2.49
N VAL A 20 1.19 0.90 1.68
CA VAL A 20 0.84 -0.48 2.08
C VAL A 20 1.96 -1.40 1.65
N ILE A 21 2.53 -2.13 2.61
CA ILE A 21 3.53 -3.15 2.33
C ILE A 21 2.85 -4.36 1.70
N ILE A 22 3.32 -4.78 0.52
CA ILE A 22 2.77 -5.95 -0.17
C ILE A 22 3.78 -7.09 -0.35
N SER A 23 5.04 -6.88 -0.02
CA SER A 23 6.04 -7.95 -0.01
C SER A 23 5.70 -9.02 1.02
N ASN A 24 6.03 -10.27 0.70
CA ASN A 24 5.77 -11.39 1.60
C ASN A 24 6.59 -11.31 2.89
N GLU A 25 6.26 -12.17 3.85
CA GLU A 25 6.89 -12.18 5.16
C GLU A 25 8.40 -12.44 5.08
N GLU A 26 8.81 -13.38 4.26
CA GLU A 26 10.23 -13.69 4.08
C GLU A 26 11.02 -12.45 3.70
N ARG A 27 10.55 -11.71 2.71
CA ARG A 27 11.21 -10.48 2.26
C ARG A 27 11.18 -9.41 3.34
N CYS A 28 10.05 -9.25 3.99
CA CYS A 28 9.91 -8.25 5.06
C CYS A 28 10.88 -8.48 6.23
N LEU A 29 11.13 -9.75 6.58
CA LEU A 29 11.95 -10.13 7.74
C LEU A 29 13.42 -10.36 7.43
N ASN A 30 13.80 -10.48 6.17
CA ASN A 30 15.18 -10.74 5.77
C ASN A 30 15.98 -9.44 5.74
N ASP A 31 16.85 -9.25 6.70
CA ASP A 31 17.68 -8.05 6.83
C ASP A 31 18.69 -7.87 5.69
N ASP A 32 18.99 -8.93 4.95
CA ASP A 32 19.88 -8.85 3.78
C ASP A 32 19.17 -8.22 2.58
N LEU A 33 17.83 -8.16 2.61
CA LEU A 33 17.03 -7.53 1.56
C LEU A 33 16.59 -6.14 2.03
N GLU A 34 17.20 -5.12 1.44
CA GLU A 34 16.99 -3.72 1.87
C GLU A 34 15.69 -3.10 1.37
N TYR A 35 15.04 -3.69 0.36
CA TYR A 35 13.88 -3.12 -0.31
C TYR A 35 12.66 -4.01 -0.19
N VAL A 36 11.49 -3.39 -0.15
CA VAL A 36 10.19 -4.07 -0.20
C VAL A 36 9.30 -3.41 -1.25
N ASN A 37 8.30 -4.15 -1.71
CA ASN A 37 7.28 -3.62 -2.58
C ASN A 37 6.16 -2.99 -1.76
N ALA A 38 5.69 -1.85 -2.21
CA ALA A 38 4.62 -1.11 -1.54
C ALA A 38 3.74 -0.38 -2.54
N LEU A 39 2.50 -0.11 -2.12
CA LEU A 39 1.53 0.67 -2.87
C LEU A 39 1.37 2.03 -2.20
N ILE A 40 1.41 3.10 -2.99
CA ILE A 40 1.19 4.45 -2.47
C ILE A 40 -0.29 4.68 -2.22
N CYS A 41 -0.59 5.42 -1.16
CA CYS A 41 -1.94 5.82 -0.80
C CYS A 41 -2.10 7.33 -0.87
N THR A 42 -3.30 7.77 -1.24
CA THR A 42 -3.65 9.19 -1.30
C THR A 42 -4.84 9.45 -0.41
N SER A 43 -4.73 10.43 0.48
CA SER A 43 -5.84 10.85 1.32
C SER A 43 -6.97 11.43 0.47
N MET A 44 -8.19 10.98 0.72
CA MET A 44 -9.38 11.47 0.02
C MET A 44 -10.06 12.56 0.84
N LYS A 45 -9.43 13.72 0.92
CA LYS A 45 -9.98 14.87 1.64
C LYS A 45 -11.27 15.39 1.01
N LEU A 46 -11.39 15.21 -0.29
CA LEU A 46 -12.58 15.57 -1.04
C LEU A 46 -13.41 14.31 -1.30
N ASN A 47 -14.72 14.47 -1.19
CA ASN A 47 -15.67 13.39 -1.43
C ASN A 47 -15.67 13.09 -2.93
N ARG A 48 -14.82 12.19 -3.36
CA ARG A 48 -14.78 11.71 -4.74
C ARG A 48 -15.00 10.22 -4.81
N GLU A 49 -15.38 9.73 -5.96
CA GLU A 49 -15.56 8.32 -6.19
C GLU A 49 -14.22 7.60 -6.31
N GLU A 50 -14.23 6.31 -5.99
CA GLU A 50 -13.11 5.41 -6.20
C GLU A 50 -12.80 5.31 -7.69
N LYS A 51 -11.53 5.48 -8.04
CA LYS A 51 -11.07 5.27 -9.41
C LYS A 51 -10.91 3.79 -9.70
N LYS A 52 -10.89 3.43 -10.99
CA LYS A 52 -10.81 2.03 -11.43
C LYS A 52 -9.64 1.26 -10.81
N ASN A 53 -8.49 1.89 -10.61
CA ASN A 53 -7.28 1.25 -10.12
C ASN A 53 -7.06 1.43 -8.62
N GLU A 54 -8.09 1.83 -7.90
CA GLU A 54 -7.99 2.14 -6.48
C GLU A 54 -8.81 1.19 -5.61
N VAL A 55 -8.37 1.02 -4.38
CA VAL A 55 -9.14 0.41 -3.30
C VAL A 55 -9.18 1.40 -2.15
N ILE A 56 -10.35 1.62 -1.58
CA ILE A 56 -10.53 2.59 -0.50
C ILE A 56 -10.33 1.93 0.86
N LEU A 57 -9.45 2.51 1.66
CA LEU A 57 -9.23 2.16 3.06
C LEU A 57 -9.86 3.23 3.95
N ASN A 58 -10.11 2.89 5.21
CA ASN A 58 -10.70 3.82 6.19
C ASN A 58 -10.24 3.48 7.62
N GLY A 59 -11.02 3.91 8.62
CA GLY A 59 -10.73 3.68 10.03
C GLY A 59 -10.62 2.22 10.44
N GLU A 60 -11.28 1.30 9.74
CA GLU A 60 -11.16 -0.13 10.02
C GLU A 60 -9.75 -0.65 9.77
N ASP A 61 -9.01 0.02 8.90
CA ASP A 61 -7.62 -0.31 8.59
C ASP A 61 -6.64 0.48 9.47
N GLY A 62 -7.15 1.25 10.43
CA GLY A 62 -6.36 2.04 11.37
C GLY A 62 -6.04 3.45 10.89
N LEU A 63 -6.64 3.91 9.81
CA LEU A 63 -6.38 5.22 9.24
C LEU A 63 -7.35 6.28 9.77
N ASP A 64 -6.87 7.51 9.94
CA ASP A 64 -7.68 8.63 10.40
C ASP A 64 -8.63 9.15 9.31
N TRP A 65 -8.27 8.93 8.06
CA TRP A 65 -8.96 9.46 6.89
C TRP A 65 -9.27 8.37 5.89
N LYS A 66 -10.35 8.60 5.15
CA LYS A 66 -10.63 7.80 3.95
C LYS A 66 -9.45 7.94 2.99
N THR A 67 -8.89 6.83 2.53
CA THR A 67 -7.62 6.80 1.82
C THR A 67 -7.71 5.87 0.61
N ALA A 68 -7.26 6.32 -0.55
CA ALA A 68 -7.25 5.52 -1.76
C ALA A 68 -5.87 4.87 -1.96
N VAL A 69 -5.83 3.55 -2.10
CA VAL A 69 -4.62 2.80 -2.45
C VAL A 69 -4.57 2.65 -3.96
N ARG A 70 -3.49 3.08 -4.59
CA ARG A 70 -3.26 2.85 -6.02
C ARG A 70 -2.72 1.44 -6.22
N CYS A 71 -3.43 0.66 -7.03
CA CYS A 71 -3.07 -0.73 -7.29
C CYS A 71 -2.41 -0.94 -8.66
N ASP A 72 -2.20 0.13 -9.41
CA ASP A 72 -1.61 0.10 -10.75
C ASP A 72 -0.10 0.39 -10.75
N VAL A 73 0.46 0.85 -9.65
CA VAL A 73 1.89 1.16 -9.53
C VAL A 73 2.45 0.45 -8.29
N ILE A 74 3.40 -0.42 -8.52
CA ILE A 74 4.10 -1.13 -7.44
C ILE A 74 5.49 -0.51 -7.29
N TYR A 75 5.74 0.13 -6.15
CA TYR A 75 7.04 0.72 -5.87
C TYR A 75 7.98 -0.29 -5.23
N LEU A 76 9.25 -0.16 -5.53
CA LEU A 76 10.31 -0.84 -4.80
C LEU A 76 11.00 0.20 -3.92
N LEU A 77 10.81 0.12 -2.62
CA LEU A 77 11.20 1.18 -1.68
C LEU A 77 12.13 0.63 -0.59
N PRO A 78 13.09 1.45 -0.11
CA PRO A 78 13.97 1.04 0.97
C PRO A 78 13.22 0.90 2.29
N LYS A 79 13.41 -0.21 2.98
CA LYS A 79 12.80 -0.46 4.29
C LYS A 79 13.08 0.67 5.28
N ALA A 80 14.30 1.22 5.24
CA ALA A 80 14.72 2.29 6.15
C ALA A 80 13.93 3.59 6.00
N GLY A 81 13.24 3.78 4.88
CA GLY A 81 12.44 4.98 4.64
C GLY A 81 11.04 4.94 5.25
N PHE A 82 10.57 3.76 5.66
CA PHE A 82 9.23 3.62 6.25
C PHE A 82 9.23 4.10 7.70
N GLN A 83 8.24 4.91 8.05
CA GLN A 83 8.10 5.54 9.36
C GLN A 83 6.68 5.36 9.87
N HIS A 84 6.53 5.29 11.18
CA HIS A 84 5.24 5.32 11.86
C HIS A 84 4.20 4.33 11.33
N LEU A 85 4.14 3.16 11.94
CA LEU A 85 3.09 2.18 11.66
C LEU A 85 1.72 2.84 11.91
N ARG A 86 0.92 2.98 10.86
CA ARG A 86 -0.39 3.64 10.90
C ARG A 86 -1.55 2.67 11.05
N GLY A 87 -1.39 1.48 10.54
CA GLY A 87 -2.47 0.51 10.58
C GLY A 87 -2.14 -0.75 9.81
N LYS A 88 -3.19 -1.52 9.54
CA LYS A 88 -3.08 -2.79 8.83
C LYS A 88 -4.33 -3.00 8.00
N VAL A 89 -4.15 -3.39 6.75
CA VAL A 89 -5.27 -3.64 5.84
C VAL A 89 -6.10 -4.82 6.33
N THR A 90 -7.42 -4.66 6.39
CA THR A 90 -8.34 -5.72 6.79
C THR A 90 -8.37 -6.86 5.77
N ALA A 91 -8.79 -8.05 6.21
CA ALA A 91 -8.82 -9.23 5.36
C ALA A 91 -9.62 -9.03 4.07
N ALA A 92 -10.80 -8.42 4.15
CA ALA A 92 -11.64 -8.17 2.98
C ALA A 92 -10.94 -7.24 1.96
N ARG A 93 -10.25 -6.22 2.45
CA ARG A 93 -9.55 -5.27 1.58
C ARG A 93 -8.27 -5.83 1.01
N ARG A 94 -7.62 -6.76 1.69
CA ARG A 94 -6.46 -7.49 1.13
C ARG A 94 -6.87 -8.25 -0.13
N ILE A 95 -8.00 -8.91 -0.10
CA ILE A 95 -8.55 -9.62 -1.24
C ILE A 95 -8.84 -8.64 -2.37
N ALA A 96 -9.47 -7.51 -2.06
CA ALA A 96 -9.79 -6.47 -3.04
C ALA A 96 -8.54 -5.91 -3.70
N ILE A 97 -7.50 -5.61 -2.92
CA ILE A 97 -6.22 -5.09 -3.42
C ILE A 97 -5.54 -6.13 -4.32
N ALA A 98 -5.44 -7.39 -3.86
CA ALA A 98 -4.79 -8.45 -4.63
C ALA A 98 -5.48 -8.67 -5.99
N ARG A 99 -6.81 -8.68 -6.00
CA ARG A 99 -7.58 -8.77 -7.23
C ARG A 99 -7.36 -7.58 -8.15
N LYS A 100 -7.34 -6.37 -7.59
CA LYS A 100 -7.14 -5.14 -8.35
C LYS A 100 -5.76 -5.11 -8.99
N ILE A 101 -4.73 -5.55 -8.31
CA ILE A 101 -3.38 -5.66 -8.86
C ILE A 101 -3.39 -6.64 -10.05
N GLY A 102 -3.98 -7.81 -9.88
CA GLY A 102 -4.08 -8.81 -10.93
C GLY A 102 -4.81 -8.29 -12.17
N GLU A 103 -5.95 -7.62 -11.96
CA GLU A 103 -6.74 -7.02 -13.05
C GLU A 103 -5.97 -5.92 -13.78
N THR A 104 -5.20 -5.13 -13.04
CA THR A 104 -4.46 -3.99 -13.60
C THR A 104 -3.25 -4.45 -14.40
N LEU A 105 -2.49 -5.39 -13.88
CA LEU A 105 -1.28 -5.89 -14.56
C LEU A 105 -1.59 -6.80 -15.73
N ARG A 106 -2.63 -7.61 -15.63
CA ARG A 106 -3.03 -8.55 -16.68
C ARG A 106 -1.85 -9.31 -17.28
N LEU A 107 -1.06 -9.93 -16.41
CA LEU A 107 0.13 -10.65 -16.84
C LEU A 107 -0.25 -11.80 -17.77
N ARG A 108 0.38 -11.86 -18.93
CA ARG A 108 0.19 -12.93 -19.90
C ARG A 108 1.34 -13.93 -19.75
N MET A 109 0.97 -15.20 -19.74
CA MET A 109 1.94 -16.28 -19.54
C MET A 109 2.03 -17.22 -20.74
N ASP A 110 1.44 -16.82 -21.86
CA ASP A 110 1.46 -17.55 -23.13
C ASP A 110 2.50 -16.99 -24.12
#